data_c80b7c1736025e203cbe003924567920
#
_entry.id   c80b7c1736025e203cbe003924567920
#
_cell.length_a   1.000
_cell.length_b   1.000
_cell.length_c   1.000
_cell.angle_alpha   90.00
_cell.angle_beta   90.00
_cell.angle_gamma   90.00
#
_symmetry.space_group_name_H-M   'P 1'
#
loop_
_entity.id
_entity.type
_entity.pdbx_description
1 polymer ?
#
loop_
_entity_poly.entity_id
_entity_poly.type
_entity_poly.pdbx_seq_one_letter_code
_entity_poly.pdbx_strand_id
1 'polypeptide(L)'
;MTESAAPWRRVLAYWWYAWGLSWCYWGIRWANQSYFRSGIRSFDRAIRLWPQFSRGFYRRGLIRGRELNDHAAGIADMDRAIALAPEWPDPYLQRGLFQRFHGDQRAALADLRRYLALAHDPTWRAEAERQIAMIQAELGEEEVGTLER
;
A
#
# COMPACT_ATOMS: atom_id res chain seq x y z
N MET A 1 3.23 -25.31 -10.82
CA MET A 1 3.09 -24.78 -12.20
C MET A 1 2.20 -23.54 -12.12
N THR A 2 2.80 -22.35 -12.19
CA THR A 2 2.06 -21.09 -12.20
C THR A 2 1.43 -20.92 -13.59
N GLU A 3 0.15 -21.19 -13.69
CA GLU A 3 -0.61 -20.95 -14.92
C GLU A 3 -0.53 -19.46 -15.27
N SER A 4 0.35 -19.14 -16.22
CA SER A 4 0.47 -17.78 -16.76
C SER A 4 -0.89 -17.42 -17.35
N ALA A 5 -1.55 -16.39 -16.82
CA ALA A 5 -2.84 -15.93 -17.33
C ALA A 5 -2.76 -15.73 -18.84
N ALA A 6 -3.73 -16.27 -19.57
CA ALA A 6 -3.80 -16.15 -21.02
C ALA A 6 -3.66 -14.66 -21.45
N PRO A 7 -2.98 -14.35 -22.55
CA PRO A 7 -2.66 -12.98 -22.94
C PRO A 7 -3.86 -12.01 -22.93
N TRP A 8 -5.02 -12.46 -23.40
CA TRP A 8 -6.24 -11.65 -23.40
C TRP A 8 -6.75 -11.30 -22.00
N ARG A 9 -6.53 -12.21 -21.00
CA ARG A 9 -6.91 -11.94 -19.60
C ARG A 9 -6.07 -10.81 -19.01
N ARG A 10 -4.77 -10.72 -19.37
CA ARG A 10 -3.89 -9.62 -18.97
C ARG A 10 -4.36 -8.30 -19.57
N VAL A 11 -4.73 -8.29 -20.86
CA VAL A 11 -5.25 -7.10 -21.53
C VAL A 11 -6.52 -6.61 -20.82
N LEU A 12 -7.47 -7.50 -20.54
CA LEU A 12 -8.69 -7.16 -19.81
C LEU A 12 -8.39 -6.71 -18.37
N ALA A 13 -7.40 -7.30 -17.71
CA ALA A 13 -6.99 -6.86 -16.38
C ALA A 13 -6.45 -5.42 -16.41
N TYR A 14 -5.61 -5.07 -17.38
CA TYR A 14 -5.15 -3.70 -17.56
C TYR A 14 -6.29 -2.73 -17.89
N TRP A 15 -7.27 -3.14 -18.68
CA TRP A 15 -8.45 -2.33 -18.98
C TRP A 15 -9.26 -2.01 -17.71
N TRP A 16 -9.54 -3.04 -16.88
CA TRP A 16 -10.20 -2.85 -15.60
C TRP A 16 -9.38 -2.02 -14.61
N TYR A 17 -8.06 -2.18 -14.64
CA TYR A 17 -7.15 -1.36 -13.84
C TYR A 17 -7.21 0.12 -14.24
N ALA A 18 -7.15 0.43 -15.55
CA ALA A 18 -7.27 1.78 -16.05
C ALA A 18 -8.64 2.40 -15.71
N TRP A 19 -9.70 1.60 -15.80
CA TRP A 19 -11.04 2.03 -15.39
C TRP A 19 -11.11 2.31 -13.89
N GLY A 20 -10.46 1.51 -13.06
CA GLY A 20 -10.31 1.75 -11.63
C GLY A 20 -9.59 3.07 -11.33
N LEU A 21 -8.52 3.39 -12.05
CA LEU A 21 -7.82 4.67 -11.91
C LEU A 21 -8.70 5.86 -12.26
N SER A 22 -9.55 5.74 -13.30
CA SER A 22 -10.52 6.78 -13.66
C SER A 22 -11.51 7.06 -12.51
N TRP A 23 -12.03 6.01 -11.88
CA TRP A 23 -12.89 6.17 -10.71
C TRP A 23 -12.18 6.85 -9.54
N CYS A 24 -10.91 6.51 -9.30
CA CYS A 24 -10.11 7.16 -8.25
C CYS A 24 -9.88 8.65 -8.54
N TYR A 25 -9.59 9.00 -9.80
CA TYR A 25 -9.47 10.40 -10.22
C TYR A 25 -10.74 11.20 -9.90
N TRP A 26 -11.92 10.68 -10.25
CA TRP A 26 -13.19 11.33 -9.92
C TRP A 26 -13.47 11.35 -8.42
N GLY A 27 -13.04 10.31 -7.68
CA GLY A 27 -13.13 10.27 -6.21
C GLY A 27 -12.36 11.42 -5.55
N ILE A 28 -11.13 11.65 -5.98
CA ILE A 28 -10.31 12.78 -5.52
C ILE A 28 -10.93 14.12 -5.96
N ARG A 29 -11.35 14.22 -7.22
CA ARG A 29 -11.87 15.47 -7.79
C ARG A 29 -13.16 15.96 -7.10
N TRP A 30 -14.01 15.04 -6.67
CA TRP A 30 -15.32 15.34 -6.06
C TRP A 30 -15.38 15.02 -4.56
N ALA A 31 -14.28 14.58 -3.95
CA ALA A 31 -14.18 14.14 -2.54
C ALA A 31 -15.30 13.15 -2.15
N ASN A 32 -15.63 12.21 -3.03
CA ASN A 32 -16.76 11.31 -2.86
C ASN A 32 -16.32 9.85 -2.78
N GLN A 33 -16.55 9.23 -1.63
CA GLN A 33 -16.16 7.84 -1.34
C GLN A 33 -16.83 6.80 -2.25
N SER A 34 -17.98 7.09 -2.85
CA SER A 34 -18.65 6.16 -3.77
C SER A 34 -17.81 5.86 -5.00
N TYR A 35 -17.05 6.84 -5.51
CA TYR A 35 -16.13 6.65 -6.61
C TYR A 35 -14.96 5.75 -6.23
N PHE A 36 -14.40 5.90 -5.03
CA PHE A 36 -13.34 5.02 -4.53
C PHE A 36 -13.81 3.56 -4.42
N ARG A 37 -15.03 3.33 -3.93
CA ARG A 37 -15.63 1.98 -3.90
C ARG A 37 -15.82 1.39 -5.29
N SER A 38 -16.16 2.22 -6.29
CA SER A 38 -16.25 1.79 -7.69
C SER A 38 -14.88 1.45 -8.27
N GLY A 39 -13.84 2.22 -7.91
CA GLY A 39 -12.45 1.93 -8.22
C GLY A 39 -12.01 0.58 -7.66
N ILE A 40 -12.30 0.31 -6.37
CA ILE A 40 -11.99 -0.97 -5.73
C ILE A 40 -12.64 -2.14 -6.50
N ARG A 41 -13.93 -2.05 -6.86
CA ARG A 41 -14.60 -3.09 -7.66
C ARG A 41 -13.92 -3.33 -9.01
N SER A 42 -13.38 -2.30 -9.62
CA SER A 42 -12.64 -2.41 -10.87
C SER A 42 -11.28 -3.11 -10.67
N PHE A 43 -10.54 -2.76 -9.60
CA PHE A 43 -9.31 -3.46 -9.23
C PHE A 43 -9.57 -4.92 -8.85
N ASP A 44 -10.68 -5.23 -8.17
CA ASP A 44 -11.09 -6.60 -7.87
C ASP A 44 -11.28 -7.44 -9.15
N ARG A 45 -11.87 -6.85 -10.19
CA ARG A 45 -12.02 -7.51 -11.50
C ARG A 45 -10.67 -7.73 -12.17
N ALA A 46 -9.78 -6.72 -12.14
CA ALA A 46 -8.44 -6.84 -12.69
C ALA A 46 -7.65 -7.96 -12.00
N ILE A 47 -7.68 -8.03 -10.67
CA ILE A 47 -6.99 -9.06 -9.87
C ILE A 47 -7.58 -10.46 -10.14
N ARG A 48 -8.91 -10.60 -10.27
CA ARG A 48 -9.52 -11.89 -10.63
C ARG A 48 -9.10 -12.39 -12.01
N LEU A 49 -8.92 -11.49 -12.96
CA LEU A 49 -8.46 -11.82 -14.31
C LEU A 49 -6.96 -12.18 -14.31
N TRP A 50 -6.18 -11.49 -13.51
CA TRP A 50 -4.75 -11.71 -13.38
C TRP A 50 -4.31 -11.67 -11.91
N PRO A 51 -4.33 -12.83 -11.21
CA PRO A 51 -4.00 -12.92 -9.78
C PRO A 51 -2.55 -12.54 -9.41
N GLN A 52 -1.65 -12.47 -10.39
CA GLN A 52 -0.25 -12.04 -10.23
C GLN A 52 -0.04 -10.55 -10.53
N PHE A 53 -1.12 -9.78 -10.65
CA PHE A 53 -1.05 -8.36 -10.97
C PHE A 53 -0.74 -7.50 -9.73
N SER A 54 0.54 -7.41 -9.35
CA SER A 54 1.01 -6.67 -8.17
C SER A 54 0.50 -5.23 -8.11
N ARG A 55 0.45 -4.52 -9.26
CA ARG A 55 -0.07 -3.16 -9.35
C ARG A 55 -1.56 -3.06 -9.01
N GLY A 56 -2.34 -4.08 -9.30
CA GLY A 56 -3.76 -4.15 -8.94
C GLY A 56 -3.95 -4.17 -7.42
N PHE A 57 -3.21 -5.03 -6.72
CA PHE A 57 -3.19 -5.06 -5.26
C PHE A 57 -2.71 -3.73 -4.67
N TYR A 58 -1.59 -3.21 -5.15
CA TYR A 58 -1.05 -1.95 -4.68
C TYR A 58 -2.07 -0.80 -4.76
N ARG A 59 -2.70 -0.61 -5.92
CA ARG A 59 -3.69 0.47 -6.11
C ARG A 59 -4.93 0.27 -5.26
N ARG A 60 -5.43 -0.95 -5.14
CA ARG A 60 -6.56 -1.26 -4.26
C ARG A 60 -6.22 -0.97 -2.80
N GLY A 61 -5.05 -1.40 -2.34
CA GLY A 61 -4.56 -1.15 -1.00
C GLY A 61 -4.39 0.33 -0.67
N LEU A 62 -3.88 1.13 -1.63
CA LEU A 62 -3.80 2.58 -1.46
C LEU A 62 -5.17 3.21 -1.19
N ILE A 63 -6.18 2.84 -1.98
CA ILE A 63 -7.53 3.39 -1.80
C ILE A 63 -8.12 2.95 -0.46
N ARG A 64 -7.97 1.68 -0.08
CA ARG A 64 -8.45 1.17 1.20
C ARG A 64 -7.80 1.89 2.38
N GLY A 65 -6.47 1.96 2.39
CA GLY A 65 -5.72 2.54 3.50
C GLY A 65 -5.81 4.07 3.58
N ARG A 66 -5.72 4.78 2.45
CA ARG A 66 -5.62 6.25 2.45
C ARG A 66 -6.98 6.94 2.35
N GLU A 67 -7.86 6.45 1.47
CA GLU A 67 -9.11 7.16 1.15
C GLU A 67 -10.30 6.63 1.98
N LEU A 68 -10.27 5.36 2.37
CA LEU A 68 -11.31 4.75 3.19
C LEU A 68 -10.90 4.50 4.63
N ASN A 69 -9.66 4.82 5.00
CA ASN A 69 -9.09 4.63 6.33
C ASN A 69 -9.12 3.17 6.84
N ASP A 70 -9.20 2.20 5.91
CA ASP A 70 -9.14 0.77 6.19
C ASP A 70 -7.70 0.28 6.09
N HIS A 71 -6.91 0.62 7.13
CA HIS A 71 -5.48 0.30 7.17
C HIS A 71 -5.22 -1.20 7.14
N ALA A 72 -6.06 -2.01 7.81
CA ALA A 72 -5.89 -3.46 7.84
C ALA A 72 -6.04 -4.08 6.44
N ALA A 73 -7.06 -3.69 5.69
CA ALA A 73 -7.22 -4.14 4.31
C ALA A 73 -6.14 -3.57 3.38
N GLY A 74 -5.67 -2.35 3.65
CA GLY A 74 -4.53 -1.74 2.97
C GLY A 74 -3.25 -2.56 3.16
N ILE A 75 -2.92 -2.93 4.41
CA ILE A 75 -1.77 -3.79 4.75
C ILE A 75 -1.85 -5.13 4.01
N ALA A 76 -2.99 -5.81 4.06
CA ALA A 76 -3.18 -7.10 3.39
C ALA A 76 -2.94 -7.01 1.87
N ASP A 77 -3.36 -5.94 1.23
CA ASP A 77 -3.11 -5.70 -0.19
C ASP A 77 -1.63 -5.40 -0.48
N MET A 78 -0.93 -4.67 0.41
CA MET A 78 0.51 -4.44 0.30
C MET A 78 1.30 -5.74 0.49
N ASP A 79 0.90 -6.63 1.39
CA ASP A 79 1.49 -7.96 1.56
C ASP A 79 1.46 -8.74 0.24
N ARG A 80 0.32 -8.72 -0.46
CA ARG A 80 0.20 -9.39 -1.76
C ARG A 80 1.05 -8.72 -2.84
N ALA A 81 1.12 -7.39 -2.87
CA ALA A 81 1.96 -6.66 -3.82
C ALA A 81 3.45 -6.98 -3.60
N ILE A 82 3.92 -7.02 -2.36
CA ILE A 82 5.29 -7.37 -1.97
C ILE A 82 5.61 -8.82 -2.33
N ALA A 83 4.72 -9.76 -2.02
CA ALA A 83 4.92 -11.18 -2.35
C ALA A 83 5.08 -11.40 -3.86
N LEU A 84 4.41 -10.59 -4.69
CA LEU A 84 4.47 -10.66 -6.15
C LEU A 84 5.64 -9.88 -6.75
N ALA A 85 6.14 -8.85 -6.08
CA ALA A 85 7.20 -7.97 -6.55
C ALA A 85 8.07 -7.47 -5.38
N PRO A 86 8.93 -8.32 -4.78
CA PRO A 86 9.67 -8.01 -3.54
C PRO A 86 10.73 -6.92 -3.69
N GLU A 87 11.15 -6.61 -4.91
CA GLU A 87 12.11 -5.54 -5.20
C GLU A 87 11.43 -4.19 -5.53
N TRP A 88 10.09 -4.14 -5.53
CA TRP A 88 9.37 -2.90 -5.72
C TRP A 88 9.26 -2.13 -4.39
N PRO A 89 9.87 -0.92 -4.26
CA PRO A 89 9.94 -0.22 -2.98
C PRO A 89 8.60 0.32 -2.46
N ASP A 90 7.75 0.84 -3.36
CA ASP A 90 6.55 1.60 -2.95
C ASP A 90 5.59 0.84 -2.01
N PRO A 91 5.34 -0.48 -2.20
CA PRO A 91 4.48 -1.22 -1.27
C PRO A 91 5.02 -1.27 0.17
N TYR A 92 6.34 -1.31 0.37
CA TYR A 92 6.94 -1.26 1.70
C TYR A 92 6.71 0.10 2.37
N LEU A 93 6.87 1.20 1.64
CA LEU A 93 6.57 2.54 2.16
C LEU A 93 5.12 2.63 2.64
N GLN A 94 4.18 2.23 1.77
CA GLN A 94 2.75 2.33 2.09
C GLN A 94 2.35 1.38 3.23
N ARG A 95 2.87 0.14 3.25
CA ARG A 95 2.60 -0.80 4.34
C ARG A 95 3.14 -0.27 5.66
N GLY A 96 4.35 0.26 5.69
CA GLY A 96 4.94 0.88 6.88
C GLY A 96 4.11 2.04 7.41
N LEU A 97 3.60 2.91 6.53
CA LEU A 97 2.71 4.00 6.94
C LEU A 97 1.38 3.47 7.51
N PHE A 98 0.77 2.46 6.87
CA PHE A 98 -0.47 1.88 7.37
C PHE A 98 -0.28 1.14 8.70
N GLN A 99 0.84 0.42 8.89
CA GLN A 99 1.20 -0.25 10.15
C GLN A 99 1.36 0.77 11.28
N ARG A 100 2.01 1.91 11.01
CA ARG A 100 2.12 2.99 12.00
C ARG A 100 0.74 3.47 12.47
N PHE A 101 -0.18 3.75 11.54
CA PHE A 101 -1.54 4.16 11.88
C PHE A 101 -2.37 3.04 12.53
N HIS A 102 -2.02 1.79 12.27
CA HIS A 102 -2.66 0.62 12.88
C HIS A 102 -2.10 0.29 14.28
N GLY A 103 -1.01 0.95 14.67
CA GLY A 103 -0.38 0.80 15.99
C GLY A 103 0.79 -0.20 16.05
N ASP A 104 1.24 -0.74 14.91
CA ASP A 104 2.42 -1.62 14.86
C ASP A 104 3.68 -0.84 14.46
N GLN A 105 4.24 -0.12 15.44
CA GLN A 105 5.43 0.72 15.25
C GLN A 105 6.66 -0.09 14.81
N ARG A 106 6.84 -1.31 15.34
CA ARG A 106 8.02 -2.14 15.02
C ARG A 106 7.97 -2.66 13.58
N ALA A 107 6.81 -3.12 13.14
CA ALA A 107 6.61 -3.54 11.74
C ALA A 107 6.77 -2.36 10.78
N ALA A 108 6.24 -1.18 11.14
CA ALA A 108 6.41 0.04 10.37
C ALA A 108 7.89 0.40 10.18
N LEU A 109 8.71 0.34 11.23
CA LEU A 109 10.16 0.58 11.15
C LEU A 109 10.86 -0.39 10.20
N ALA A 110 10.52 -1.67 10.26
CA ALA A 110 11.12 -2.69 9.40
C ALA A 110 10.84 -2.38 7.91
N ASP A 111 9.60 -2.05 7.59
CA ASP A 111 9.17 -1.73 6.22
C ASP A 111 9.78 -0.43 5.70
N LEU A 112 9.80 0.63 6.49
CA LEU A 112 10.42 1.89 6.10
C LEU A 112 11.94 1.75 5.86
N ARG A 113 12.63 0.93 6.65
CA ARG A 113 14.05 0.60 6.42
C ARG A 113 14.22 -0.22 5.14
N ARG A 114 13.32 -1.17 4.86
CA ARG A 114 13.36 -1.93 3.60
C ARG A 114 13.12 -1.02 2.40
N TYR A 115 12.18 -0.07 2.51
CA TYR A 115 11.98 0.95 1.50
C TYR A 115 13.27 1.73 1.22
N LEU A 116 13.95 2.24 2.26
CA LEU A 116 15.20 2.99 2.10
C LEU A 116 16.32 2.18 1.44
N ALA A 117 16.35 0.86 1.64
CA ALA A 117 17.31 -0.02 0.98
C ALA A 117 17.05 -0.21 -0.52
N LEU A 118 15.80 -0.07 -0.97
CA LEU A 118 15.38 -0.31 -2.36
C LEU A 118 15.17 0.98 -3.16
N ALA A 119 14.73 2.05 -2.52
CA ALA A 119 14.31 3.29 -3.19
C ALA A 119 15.50 4.22 -3.48
N HIS A 120 15.41 4.92 -4.62
CA HIS A 120 16.41 5.89 -5.06
C HIS A 120 15.90 7.35 -5.08
N ASP A 121 14.57 7.57 -5.05
CA ASP A 121 13.98 8.90 -5.06
C ASP A 121 14.30 9.66 -3.76
N PRO A 122 15.02 10.81 -3.82
CA PRO A 122 15.49 11.51 -2.63
C PRO A 122 14.34 12.10 -1.80
N THR A 123 13.24 12.51 -2.45
CA THR A 123 12.10 13.13 -1.79
C THR A 123 11.39 12.14 -0.88
N TRP A 124 11.09 10.96 -1.41
CA TRP A 124 10.42 9.92 -0.65
C TRP A 124 11.33 9.23 0.36
N ARG A 125 12.65 9.21 0.10
CA ARG A 125 13.65 8.78 1.10
C ARG A 125 13.64 9.68 2.32
N ALA A 126 13.68 11.00 2.12
CA ALA A 126 13.63 11.97 3.22
C ALA A 126 12.32 11.86 4.02
N GLU A 127 11.20 11.56 3.36
CA GLU A 127 9.93 11.30 4.05
C GLU A 127 10.01 10.03 4.91
N ALA A 128 10.53 8.93 4.37
CA ALA A 128 10.68 7.68 5.12
C ALA A 128 11.62 7.86 6.33
N GLU A 129 12.72 8.60 6.19
CA GLU A 129 13.65 8.93 7.28
C GLU A 129 12.96 9.74 8.38
N ARG A 130 12.14 10.73 8.01
CA ARG A 130 11.31 11.47 8.98
C ARG A 130 10.35 10.56 9.75
N GLN A 131 9.65 9.68 9.05
CA GLN A 131 8.73 8.74 9.68
C GLN A 131 9.45 7.79 10.64
N ILE A 132 10.62 7.29 10.28
CA ILE A 132 11.46 6.46 11.15
C ILE A 132 11.85 7.24 12.43
N ALA A 133 12.32 8.48 12.29
CA ALA A 133 12.71 9.30 13.44
C ALA A 133 11.53 9.56 14.39
N MET A 134 10.35 9.82 13.86
CA MET A 134 9.13 10.02 14.66
C MET A 134 8.75 8.75 15.43
N ILE A 135 8.75 7.59 14.77
CA ILE A 135 8.42 6.30 15.42
C ILE A 135 9.45 5.96 16.51
N GLN A 136 10.73 6.22 16.26
CA GLN A 136 11.78 5.96 17.26
C GLN A 136 11.66 6.85 18.50
N ALA A 137 11.26 8.11 18.33
CA ALA A 137 10.99 9.01 19.44
C ALA A 137 9.78 8.53 20.25
N GLU A 138 8.69 8.14 19.60
CA GLU A 138 7.47 7.60 20.23
C GLU A 138 7.81 6.32 21.07
N LEU A 139 8.58 5.39 20.50
CA LEU A 139 8.99 4.16 21.21
C LEU A 139 9.93 4.44 22.39
N GLY A 140 10.85 5.41 22.27
CA GLY A 140 11.75 5.80 23.37
C GLY A 140 10.98 6.42 24.54
N GLU A 141 9.96 7.22 24.28
CA GLU A 141 9.09 7.79 25.32
C GLU A 141 8.26 6.71 26.03
N GLU A 142 7.77 5.70 25.33
CA GLU A 142 7.04 4.56 25.91
C GLU A 142 7.93 3.73 26.85
N GLU A 143 9.19 3.47 26.47
CA GLU A 143 10.14 2.72 27.30
C GLU A 143 10.48 3.47 28.59
N VAL A 144 10.70 4.78 28.54
CA VAL A 144 10.98 5.61 29.71
C VAL A 144 9.75 5.69 30.63
N GLY A 145 8.57 5.91 30.10
CA GLY A 145 7.33 5.97 30.87
C GLY A 145 6.93 4.65 31.55
N THR A 146 7.46 3.52 31.06
CA THR A 146 7.22 2.20 31.65
C THR A 146 8.20 1.92 32.82
N LEU A 147 9.39 2.51 32.80
CA LEU A 147 10.40 2.36 33.87
C LEU A 147 10.10 3.24 35.09
N GLU A 148 9.29 4.29 34.94
CA GLU A 148 8.92 5.23 35.99
C GLU A 148 7.66 4.80 36.80
N ARG A 149 7.00 3.70 36.44
CA ARG A 149 5.82 3.14 37.13
C ARG A 149 6.16 1.87 37.91
#